data_2e6b1dbc22689ac512175af9d669a1f2
#
_entry.id   2e6b1dbc22689ac512175af9d669a1f2
#
_cell.length_a   1.000
_cell.length_b   1.000
_cell.length_c   1.000
_cell.angle_alpha   90.00
_cell.angle_beta   90.00
_cell.angle_gamma   90.00
#
_symmetry.space_group_name_H-M   'P 1'
#
loop_
_entity.id
_entity.type
_entity.pdbx_description
1 polymer ?
#
loop_
_entity_poly.entity_id
_entity_poly.type
_entity_poly.pdbx_seq_one_letter_code
_entity_poly.pdbx_strand_id
1 'polypeptide(L)'
;EDVVEVVMGLAGVHTLPVAHPSGTYDIHIGYDTLVHLGGAMRAAGIPEGSRVAVVTNDVVGPLWSDAVHEALVAVGFQPFACVLPDGEAHKTLETVQLLYDALVHGDLSRRDTVLALGGGVTGDIAGFAAATYMRGVRFVQVPTSLLAMTDASVGAKTGVDLPQGKNLVGAFKQPELVFV
;
A
#
# COMPACT_ATOMS: atom_id res chain seq x y z
N GLU A 1 23.06 19.21 -19.78
CA GLU A 1 21.73 19.40 -19.19
C GLU A 1 21.90 19.38 -17.69
N ASP A 2 21.40 20.43 -17.03
CA ASP A 2 21.57 20.61 -15.60
C ASP A 2 20.67 19.61 -14.87
N VAL A 3 21.22 18.88 -13.89
CA VAL A 3 20.45 17.93 -13.06
C VAL A 3 19.23 18.61 -12.43
N VAL A 4 19.30 19.90 -12.15
CA VAL A 4 18.19 20.71 -11.63
C VAL A 4 17.07 20.87 -12.67
N GLU A 5 17.37 21.01 -13.97
CA GLU A 5 16.37 21.07 -15.04
C GLU A 5 15.67 19.73 -15.25
N VAL A 6 16.39 18.63 -15.14
CA VAL A 6 15.80 17.28 -15.20
C VAL A 6 14.87 17.02 -14.01
N VAL A 7 15.27 17.44 -12.80
CA VAL A 7 14.43 17.31 -11.59
C VAL A 7 13.23 18.25 -11.63
N MET A 8 13.39 19.48 -12.15
CA MET A 8 12.28 20.43 -12.32
C MET A 8 11.32 20.03 -13.46
N GLY A 9 11.80 19.30 -14.46
CA GLY A 9 10.96 18.71 -15.52
C GLY A 9 10.06 17.58 -15.03
N LEU A 10 10.31 17.05 -13.82
CA LEU A 10 9.46 16.08 -13.11
C LEU A 10 8.45 16.77 -12.16
N ALA A 11 8.28 18.07 -12.26
CA ALA A 11 7.27 18.79 -11.48
C ALA A 11 5.86 18.33 -11.90
N GLY A 12 5.21 17.57 -11.02
CA GLY A 12 3.88 17.01 -11.23
C GLY A 12 3.82 15.51 -10.96
N VAL A 13 2.61 14.96 -10.99
CA VAL A 13 2.38 13.52 -10.87
C VAL A 13 2.40 12.90 -12.26
N HIS A 14 3.33 11.99 -12.50
CA HIS A 14 3.36 11.16 -13.70
C HIS A 14 2.53 9.90 -13.46
N THR A 15 1.63 9.58 -14.38
CA THR A 15 0.76 8.39 -14.27
C THR A 15 1.16 7.36 -15.32
N LEU A 16 1.46 6.15 -14.89
CA LEU A 16 1.80 5.02 -15.74
C LEU A 16 0.73 3.93 -15.60
N PRO A 17 -0.07 3.64 -16.64
CA PRO A 17 -1.04 2.57 -16.60
C PRO A 17 -0.34 1.20 -16.71
N VAL A 18 -0.73 0.27 -15.86
CA VAL A 18 -0.28 -1.13 -15.87
C VAL A 18 -1.45 -2.05 -16.21
N ALA A 19 -1.36 -2.70 -17.35
CA ALA A 19 -2.36 -3.68 -17.78
C ALA A 19 -2.09 -5.06 -17.17
N HIS A 20 -3.16 -5.74 -16.73
CA HIS A 20 -3.11 -7.10 -16.22
C HIS A 20 -4.36 -7.90 -16.65
N PRO A 21 -4.42 -9.23 -16.51
CA PRO A 21 -5.50 -10.04 -17.03
C PRO A 21 -6.93 -9.67 -16.58
N SER A 22 -7.06 -9.03 -15.40
CA SER A 22 -8.37 -8.63 -14.85
C SER A 22 -8.66 -7.12 -14.93
N GLY A 23 -7.80 -6.32 -15.58
CA GLY A 23 -8.02 -4.87 -15.73
C GLY A 23 -6.74 -4.06 -15.87
N THR A 24 -6.76 -2.84 -15.37
CA THR A 24 -5.61 -1.93 -15.31
C THR A 24 -5.59 -1.24 -13.97
N TYR A 25 -4.40 -0.87 -13.49
CA TYR A 25 -4.23 0.08 -12.40
C TYR A 25 -3.17 1.11 -12.77
N ASP A 26 -3.13 2.22 -12.07
CA ASP A 26 -2.18 3.29 -12.32
C ASP A 26 -1.06 3.30 -11.27
N ILE A 27 0.17 3.57 -11.74
CA ILE A 27 1.29 3.95 -10.89
C ILE A 27 1.43 5.47 -11.00
N HIS A 28 1.24 6.17 -9.88
CA HIS A 28 1.46 7.61 -9.77
C HIS A 28 2.86 7.85 -9.22
N ILE A 29 3.66 8.64 -9.92
CA ILE A 29 5.06 8.93 -9.55
C ILE A 29 5.23 10.45 -9.49
N GLY A 30 5.75 10.95 -8.37
CA GLY A 30 6.00 12.38 -8.25
C GLY A 30 6.77 12.75 -6.99
N TYR A 31 7.31 13.96 -6.96
CA TYR A 31 7.98 14.50 -5.79
C TYR A 31 7.00 15.35 -4.98
N ASP A 32 6.98 15.13 -3.65
CA ASP A 32 6.10 15.86 -2.71
C ASP A 32 4.60 15.76 -3.05
N THR A 33 4.18 14.61 -3.55
CA THR A 33 2.83 14.40 -4.11
C THR A 33 1.87 13.71 -3.15
N LEU A 34 2.31 13.33 -1.95
CA LEU A 34 1.52 12.52 -1.00
C LEU A 34 0.16 13.17 -0.64
N VAL A 35 0.09 14.49 -0.64
CA VAL A 35 -1.15 15.25 -0.46
C VAL A 35 -2.23 14.90 -1.49
N HIS A 36 -1.86 14.37 -2.66
CA HIS A 36 -2.79 13.96 -3.72
C HIS A 36 -3.25 12.49 -3.62
N LEU A 37 -2.71 11.71 -2.67
CA LEU A 37 -3.01 10.29 -2.49
C LEU A 37 -4.52 10.02 -2.39
N GLY A 38 -5.21 10.75 -1.53
CA GLY A 38 -6.65 10.59 -1.34
C GLY A 38 -7.44 10.84 -2.62
N GLY A 39 -7.08 11.89 -3.38
CA GLY A 39 -7.67 12.20 -4.68
C GLY A 39 -7.43 11.09 -5.72
N ALA A 40 -6.22 10.53 -5.78
CA ALA A 40 -5.89 9.40 -6.65
C ALA A 40 -6.70 8.15 -6.29
N MET A 41 -6.86 7.84 -5.01
CA MET A 41 -7.70 6.73 -4.55
C MET A 41 -9.18 6.92 -4.93
N ARG A 42 -9.72 8.16 -4.85
CA ARG A 42 -11.07 8.48 -5.33
C ARG A 42 -11.20 8.27 -6.84
N ALA A 43 -10.21 8.73 -7.61
CA ALA A 43 -10.16 8.54 -9.06
C ALA A 43 -10.08 7.06 -9.46
N ALA A 44 -9.40 6.22 -8.67
CA ALA A 44 -9.36 4.78 -8.82
C ALA A 44 -10.69 4.06 -8.42
N GLY A 45 -11.74 4.82 -8.06
CA GLY A 45 -13.07 4.29 -7.75
C GLY A 45 -13.26 3.79 -6.32
N ILE A 46 -12.39 4.15 -5.39
CA ILE A 46 -12.59 3.85 -3.97
C ILE A 46 -13.64 4.83 -3.40
N PRO A 47 -14.77 4.34 -2.85
CA PRO A 47 -15.87 5.21 -2.43
C PRO A 47 -15.51 6.12 -1.26
N GLU A 48 -16.09 7.31 -1.23
CA GLU A 48 -16.06 8.19 -0.07
C GLU A 48 -16.67 7.51 1.16
N GLY A 49 -16.18 7.86 2.34
CA GLY A 49 -16.62 7.24 3.58
C GLY A 49 -16.04 5.84 3.83
N SER A 50 -15.30 5.26 2.87
CA SER A 50 -14.64 3.97 3.07
C SER A 50 -13.61 4.05 4.19
N ARG A 51 -13.50 2.98 4.97
CA ARG A 51 -12.40 2.80 5.92
C ARG A 51 -11.14 2.42 5.18
N VAL A 52 -9.99 2.91 5.66
CA VAL A 52 -8.68 2.60 5.10
C VAL A 52 -7.76 2.13 6.23
N ALA A 53 -7.43 0.84 6.24
CA ALA A 53 -6.42 0.30 7.14
C ALA A 53 -5.03 0.67 6.60
N VAL A 54 -4.38 1.63 7.21
CA VAL A 54 -3.01 2.05 6.87
C VAL A 54 -2.04 1.12 7.58
N VAL A 55 -1.55 0.12 6.86
CA VAL A 55 -0.57 -0.86 7.36
C VAL A 55 0.83 -0.29 7.16
N THR A 56 1.55 -0.09 8.23
CA THR A 56 2.91 0.45 8.25
C THR A 56 3.75 -0.28 9.28
N ASN A 57 4.99 0.13 9.47
CA ASN A 57 5.85 -0.38 10.53
C ASN A 57 6.30 0.71 11.51
N ASP A 58 6.96 0.32 12.59
CA ASP A 58 7.42 1.19 13.66
C ASP A 58 8.57 2.15 13.26
N VAL A 59 9.17 1.96 12.07
CA VAL A 59 10.19 2.85 11.49
C VAL A 59 9.57 3.85 10.51
N VAL A 60 8.71 3.40 9.59
CA VAL A 60 8.11 4.24 8.53
C VAL A 60 6.93 5.03 9.07
N GLY A 61 6.14 4.42 9.96
CA GLY A 61 4.94 5.04 10.53
C GLY A 61 5.19 6.43 11.11
N PRO A 62 6.16 6.62 12.02
CA PRO A 62 6.47 7.93 12.59
C PRO A 62 6.87 9.01 11.58
N LEU A 63 7.31 8.62 10.39
CA LEU A 63 7.76 9.55 9.35
C LEU A 63 6.62 10.03 8.43
N TRP A 64 5.65 9.14 8.12
CA TRP A 64 4.71 9.38 7.01
C TRP A 64 3.25 9.16 7.37
N SER A 65 2.91 8.53 8.50
CA SER A 65 1.51 8.20 8.83
C SER A 65 0.61 9.43 8.95
N ASP A 66 1.11 10.52 9.53
CA ASP A 66 0.31 11.74 9.69
C ASP A 66 -0.04 12.36 8.34
N ALA A 67 0.94 12.46 7.43
CA ALA A 67 0.72 13.01 6.09
C ALA A 67 -0.27 12.14 5.27
N VAL A 68 -0.15 10.81 5.36
CA VAL A 68 -1.11 9.87 4.75
C VAL A 68 -2.48 10.03 5.36
N HIS A 69 -2.59 10.10 6.69
CA HIS A 69 -3.85 10.29 7.41
C HIS A 69 -4.56 11.57 6.96
N GLU A 70 -3.85 12.69 6.94
CA GLU A 70 -4.38 13.99 6.51
C GLU A 70 -4.87 13.95 5.06
N ALA A 71 -4.07 13.39 4.15
CA ALA A 71 -4.43 13.27 2.73
C ALA A 71 -5.70 12.43 2.51
N LEU A 72 -5.92 11.38 3.33
CA LEU A 72 -7.09 10.53 3.26
C LEU A 72 -8.32 11.19 3.87
N VAL A 73 -8.20 11.80 5.04
CA VAL A 73 -9.30 12.50 5.73
C VAL A 73 -9.82 13.68 4.90
N ALA A 74 -8.91 14.42 4.25
CA ALA A 74 -9.25 15.58 3.41
C ALA A 74 -10.28 15.28 2.31
N VAL A 75 -10.39 14.03 1.87
CA VAL A 75 -11.34 13.60 0.82
C VAL A 75 -12.41 12.63 1.33
N GLY A 76 -12.59 12.56 2.65
CA GLY A 76 -13.69 11.86 3.30
C GLY A 76 -13.46 10.38 3.60
N PHE A 77 -12.24 9.84 3.49
CA PHE A 77 -11.91 8.50 3.98
C PHE A 77 -11.81 8.46 5.51
N GLN A 78 -11.90 7.26 6.08
CA GLN A 78 -11.79 6.98 7.51
C GLN A 78 -10.54 6.11 7.78
N PRO A 79 -9.32 6.69 7.78
CA PRO A 79 -8.10 5.94 7.99
C PRO A 79 -7.93 5.52 9.45
N PHE A 80 -7.33 4.32 9.66
CA PHE A 80 -6.82 3.88 10.95
C PHE A 80 -5.50 3.13 10.75
N ALA A 81 -4.59 3.23 11.72
CA ALA A 81 -3.26 2.68 11.61
C ALA A 81 -3.20 1.22 12.10
N CYS A 82 -2.45 0.39 11.36
CA CYS A 82 -2.03 -0.95 11.75
C CYS A 82 -0.50 -0.98 11.71
N VAL A 83 0.14 -0.85 12.87
CA VAL A 83 1.60 -0.79 12.96
C VAL A 83 2.17 -2.19 13.19
N LEU A 84 3.02 -2.65 12.29
CA LEU A 84 3.73 -3.92 12.36
C LEU A 84 5.18 -3.68 12.82
N PRO A 85 5.85 -4.67 13.37
CA PRO A 85 7.29 -4.58 13.60
C PRO A 85 8.06 -4.55 12.27
N ASP A 86 9.16 -3.77 12.21
CA ASP A 86 9.99 -3.69 11.01
C ASP A 86 10.89 -4.91 10.82
N GLY A 87 11.20 -5.20 9.55
CA GLY A 87 12.21 -6.17 9.14
C GLY A 87 11.67 -7.50 8.63
N GLU A 88 12.52 -8.15 7.82
CA GLU A 88 12.21 -9.44 7.16
C GLU A 88 11.86 -10.57 8.13
N ALA A 89 12.42 -10.55 9.35
CA ALA A 89 12.11 -11.54 10.38
C ALA A 89 10.62 -11.58 10.78
N HIS A 90 9.90 -10.50 10.50
CA HIS A 90 8.48 -10.36 10.79
C HIS A 90 7.57 -10.66 9.58
N LYS A 91 8.15 -11.07 8.45
CA LYS A 91 7.38 -11.46 7.26
C LYS A 91 6.80 -12.87 7.42
N THR A 92 5.91 -13.05 8.36
CA THR A 92 5.42 -14.37 8.82
C THR A 92 3.89 -14.45 8.85
N LEU A 93 3.35 -15.68 8.96
CA LEU A 93 1.90 -15.91 9.15
C LEU A 93 1.41 -15.35 10.49
N GLU A 94 2.24 -15.34 11.52
CA GLU A 94 1.90 -14.76 12.83
C GLU A 94 1.66 -13.26 12.70
N THR A 95 2.48 -12.55 11.93
CA THR A 95 2.28 -11.11 11.68
C THR A 95 1.01 -10.86 10.85
N VAL A 96 0.71 -11.73 9.89
CA VAL A 96 -0.56 -11.65 9.14
C VAL A 96 -1.76 -11.86 10.08
N GLN A 97 -1.67 -12.78 11.04
CA GLN A 97 -2.73 -12.99 12.04
C GLN A 97 -2.96 -11.73 12.88
N LEU A 98 -1.89 -11.08 13.35
CA LEU A 98 -2.01 -9.80 14.08
C LEU A 98 -2.69 -8.72 13.22
N LEU A 99 -2.36 -8.69 11.92
CA LEU A 99 -3.00 -7.76 11.00
C LEU A 99 -4.50 -8.08 10.83
N TYR A 100 -4.90 -9.35 10.70
CA TYR A 100 -6.33 -9.70 10.65
C TYR A 100 -7.08 -9.24 11.90
N ASP A 101 -6.50 -9.42 13.07
CA ASP A 101 -7.10 -8.98 14.33
C ASP A 101 -7.30 -7.45 14.32
N ALA A 102 -6.30 -6.69 13.83
CA ALA A 102 -6.41 -5.24 13.68
C ALA A 102 -7.49 -4.83 12.68
N LEU A 103 -7.60 -5.53 11.53
CA LEU A 103 -8.64 -5.27 10.53
C LEU A 103 -10.05 -5.53 11.09
N VAL A 104 -10.22 -6.59 11.89
CA VAL A 104 -11.50 -6.90 12.56
C VAL A 104 -11.84 -5.84 13.61
N HIS A 105 -10.88 -5.44 14.45
CA HIS A 105 -11.08 -4.38 15.45
C HIS A 105 -11.39 -3.02 14.82
N GLY A 106 -10.81 -2.74 13.64
CA GLY A 106 -11.09 -1.54 12.86
C GLY A 106 -12.41 -1.61 12.09
N ASP A 107 -13.24 -2.66 12.26
CA ASP A 107 -14.49 -2.91 11.52
C ASP A 107 -14.30 -2.81 9.99
N LEU A 108 -13.15 -3.27 9.45
CA LEU A 108 -12.90 -3.23 8.02
C LEU A 108 -13.86 -4.18 7.28
N SER A 109 -14.66 -3.64 6.39
CA SER A 109 -15.61 -4.41 5.58
C SER A 109 -15.01 -4.80 4.22
N ARG A 110 -15.73 -5.65 3.46
CA ARG A 110 -15.30 -6.05 2.11
C ARG A 110 -15.18 -4.88 1.12
N ARG A 111 -15.83 -3.75 1.38
CA ARG A 111 -15.81 -2.56 0.52
C ARG A 111 -14.69 -1.59 0.85
N ASP A 112 -14.01 -1.84 1.94
CA ASP A 112 -12.95 -0.98 2.45
C ASP A 112 -11.59 -1.35 1.84
N THR A 113 -10.54 -0.67 2.27
CA THR A 113 -9.22 -0.75 1.62
C THR A 113 -8.13 -1.03 2.66
N VAL A 114 -7.22 -1.91 2.31
CA VAL A 114 -5.91 -2.04 2.95
C VAL A 114 -4.91 -1.22 2.15
N LEU A 115 -4.22 -0.30 2.80
CA LEU A 115 -3.17 0.51 2.23
C LEU A 115 -1.83 0.15 2.88
N ALA A 116 -0.86 -0.30 2.08
CA ALA A 116 0.49 -0.57 2.55
C ALA A 116 1.34 0.71 2.44
N LEU A 117 1.82 1.21 3.58
CA LEU A 117 2.75 2.34 3.69
C LEU A 117 4.10 1.81 4.18
N GLY A 118 5.02 1.49 3.28
CA GLY A 118 6.30 0.92 3.70
C GLY A 118 7.14 0.32 2.59
N GLY A 119 8.15 -0.44 2.96
CA GLY A 119 8.99 -1.22 2.05
C GLY A 119 8.32 -2.50 1.55
N GLY A 120 9.09 -3.34 0.86
CA GLY A 120 8.59 -4.59 0.28
C GLY A 120 7.99 -5.57 1.31
N VAL A 121 8.55 -5.67 2.51
CA VAL A 121 8.02 -6.51 3.59
C VAL A 121 6.61 -6.09 3.98
N THR A 122 6.41 -4.80 4.22
CA THR A 122 5.09 -4.23 4.55
C THR A 122 4.10 -4.45 3.39
N GLY A 123 4.54 -4.20 2.16
CA GLY A 123 3.73 -4.42 0.95
C GLY A 123 3.29 -5.87 0.79
N ASP A 124 4.20 -6.82 1.01
CA ASP A 124 3.93 -8.25 0.89
C ASP A 124 2.94 -8.75 1.97
N ILE A 125 3.15 -8.37 3.23
CA ILE A 125 2.25 -8.75 4.34
C ILE A 125 0.86 -8.14 4.14
N ALA A 126 0.79 -6.84 3.88
CA ALA A 126 -0.48 -6.12 3.69
C ALA A 126 -1.23 -6.62 2.46
N GLY A 127 -0.52 -6.85 1.35
CA GLY A 127 -1.12 -7.37 0.12
C GLY A 127 -1.64 -8.80 0.27
N PHE A 128 -0.91 -9.68 0.99
CA PHE A 128 -1.38 -11.02 1.29
C PHE A 128 -2.60 -11.00 2.22
N ALA A 129 -2.59 -10.14 3.24
CA ALA A 129 -3.76 -9.94 4.07
C ALA A 129 -4.96 -9.40 3.26
N ALA A 130 -4.74 -8.43 2.38
CA ALA A 130 -5.79 -7.90 1.50
C ALA A 130 -6.35 -8.95 0.52
N ALA A 131 -5.53 -9.90 0.07
CA ALA A 131 -5.96 -10.99 -0.81
C ALA A 131 -6.84 -12.01 -0.10
N THR A 132 -6.64 -12.23 1.19
CA THR A 132 -7.22 -13.34 1.95
C THR A 132 -8.31 -12.90 2.92
N TYR A 133 -8.19 -11.71 3.54
CA TYR A 133 -9.21 -11.15 4.42
C TYR A 133 -10.54 -11.00 3.68
N MET A 134 -11.62 -11.53 4.24
CA MET A 134 -12.97 -11.56 3.64
C MET A 134 -13.02 -12.10 2.19
N ARG A 135 -12.06 -12.93 1.77
CA ARG A 135 -11.84 -13.45 0.41
C ARG A 135 -11.43 -12.38 -0.60
N GLY A 136 -10.82 -11.31 -0.13
CA GLY A 136 -10.29 -10.20 -0.91
C GLY A 136 -10.97 -8.87 -0.61
N VAL A 137 -10.14 -7.88 -0.26
CA VAL A 137 -10.52 -6.47 -0.11
C VAL A 137 -9.67 -5.63 -1.04
N ARG A 138 -9.99 -4.35 -1.24
CA ARG A 138 -9.16 -3.44 -2.04
C ARG A 138 -7.79 -3.28 -1.45
N PHE A 139 -6.80 -3.06 -2.31
CA PHE A 139 -5.41 -2.92 -1.93
C PHE A 139 -4.79 -1.71 -2.63
N VAL A 140 -4.06 -0.89 -1.87
CA VAL A 140 -3.30 0.27 -2.36
C VAL A 140 -1.88 0.17 -1.85
N GLN A 141 -0.90 0.55 -2.67
CA GLN A 141 0.51 0.57 -2.26
C GLN A 141 1.07 1.99 -2.27
N VAL A 142 1.73 2.36 -1.18
CA VAL A 142 2.52 3.57 -1.00
C VAL A 142 3.94 3.14 -0.58
N PRO A 143 4.78 2.74 -1.56
CA PRO A 143 6.11 2.24 -1.29
C PRO A 143 7.05 3.35 -0.80
N THR A 144 7.87 3.06 0.21
CA THR A 144 8.77 4.03 0.84
C THR A 144 10.26 3.66 0.73
N SER A 145 10.59 2.57 0.05
CA SER A 145 11.97 2.20 -0.26
C SER A 145 12.17 2.11 -1.76
N LEU A 146 13.36 2.40 -2.26
CA LEU A 146 13.66 2.37 -3.69
C LEU A 146 13.33 1.01 -4.32
N LEU A 147 13.66 -0.09 -3.65
CA LEU A 147 13.31 -1.44 -4.11
C LEU A 147 11.80 -1.64 -4.23
N ALA A 148 11.03 -1.15 -3.27
CA ALA A 148 9.58 -1.25 -3.32
C ALA A 148 8.99 -0.35 -4.43
N MET A 149 9.53 0.85 -4.62
CA MET A 149 9.09 1.78 -5.67
C MET A 149 9.31 1.23 -7.08
N THR A 150 10.41 0.49 -7.30
CA THR A 150 10.82 0.04 -8.64
C THR A 150 10.47 -1.42 -8.96
N ASP A 151 10.23 -2.25 -7.97
CA ASP A 151 10.02 -3.70 -8.14
C ASP A 151 8.91 -4.26 -7.26
N ALA A 152 9.04 -4.22 -5.92
CA ALA A 152 8.17 -5.01 -5.04
C ALA A 152 6.71 -4.57 -5.05
N SER A 153 6.39 -3.31 -5.37
CA SER A 153 5.01 -2.83 -5.51
C SER A 153 4.37 -3.15 -6.87
N VAL A 154 5.14 -3.72 -7.80
CA VAL A 154 4.69 -4.02 -9.16
C VAL A 154 4.63 -5.53 -9.37
N GLY A 155 3.58 -6.04 -10.06
CA GLY A 155 3.48 -7.45 -10.41
C GLY A 155 2.66 -8.32 -9.46
N ALA A 156 1.98 -7.71 -8.49
CA ALA A 156 0.95 -8.34 -7.65
C ALA A 156 1.40 -9.50 -6.75
N LYS A 157 2.67 -9.83 -6.69
CA LYS A 157 3.18 -10.89 -5.82
C LYS A 157 3.13 -10.41 -4.38
N THR A 158 2.43 -11.14 -3.53
CA THR A 158 2.35 -10.85 -2.10
C THR A 158 2.50 -12.15 -1.32
N GLY A 159 3.07 -12.11 -0.12
CA GLY A 159 3.27 -13.33 0.63
C GLY A 159 4.17 -13.18 1.83
N VAL A 160 4.36 -14.30 2.50
CA VAL A 160 5.15 -14.41 3.72
C VAL A 160 6.08 -15.61 3.67
N ASP A 161 7.03 -15.60 4.57
CA ASP A 161 8.03 -16.64 4.72
C ASP A 161 7.53 -17.75 5.65
N LEU A 162 8.06 -18.94 5.45
CA LEU A 162 7.96 -20.05 6.37
C LEU A 162 9.36 -20.40 6.89
N PRO A 163 9.47 -21.18 8.00
CA PRO A 163 10.76 -21.66 8.47
C PRO A 163 11.57 -22.44 7.42
N GLN A 164 10.89 -23.01 6.42
CA GLN A 164 11.49 -23.79 5.34
C GLN A 164 12.03 -22.95 4.19
N GLY A 165 11.63 -21.66 4.08
CA GLY A 165 12.08 -20.78 3.01
C GLY A 165 11.25 -19.53 2.83
N LYS A 166 11.81 -18.59 2.05
CA LYS A 166 11.18 -17.30 1.76
C LYS A 166 10.05 -17.41 0.74
N ASN A 167 9.02 -16.59 0.91
CA ASN A 167 7.91 -16.41 -0.04
C ASN A 167 7.16 -17.70 -0.43
N LEU A 168 7.11 -18.68 0.48
CA LEU A 168 6.47 -19.97 0.20
C LEU A 168 4.95 -19.93 0.32
N VAL A 169 4.39 -18.96 1.03
CA VAL A 169 2.94 -18.75 1.17
C VAL A 169 2.58 -17.37 0.67
N GLY A 170 1.67 -17.30 -0.28
CA GLY A 170 1.32 -16.00 -0.87
C GLY A 170 0.11 -16.07 -1.80
N ALA A 171 -0.20 -14.92 -2.36
CA ALA A 171 -1.26 -14.74 -3.34
C ALA A 171 -0.85 -13.68 -4.38
N PHE A 172 -1.47 -13.74 -5.56
CA PHE A 172 -1.43 -12.63 -6.50
C PHE A 172 -2.55 -11.66 -6.14
N LYS A 173 -2.18 -10.43 -5.75
CA LYS A 173 -3.12 -9.36 -5.42
C LYS A 173 -2.75 -8.09 -6.18
N GLN A 174 -3.50 -7.81 -7.24
CA GLN A 174 -3.34 -6.53 -7.96
C GLN A 174 -3.78 -5.38 -7.06
N PRO A 175 -3.01 -4.29 -6.98
CA PRO A 175 -3.45 -3.08 -6.29
C PRO A 175 -4.48 -2.31 -7.15
N GLU A 176 -5.30 -1.49 -6.50
CA GLU A 176 -6.16 -0.50 -7.17
C GLU A 176 -5.31 0.65 -7.73
N LEU A 177 -4.22 1.00 -7.04
CA LEU A 177 -3.19 1.93 -7.49
C LEU A 177 -1.88 1.74 -6.70
N VAL A 178 -0.78 2.22 -7.28
CA VAL A 178 0.51 2.39 -6.60
C VAL A 178 0.84 3.88 -6.60
N PHE A 179 1.24 4.43 -5.45
CA PHE A 179 1.52 5.85 -5.29
C PHE A 179 2.95 6.05 -4.78
N VAL A 180 3.84 6.57 -5.64
CA VAL A 180 5.30 6.72 -5.44
C VAL A 180 5.68 8.19 -5.33
#